data_85c46b2e27b484d72677d0e15c2bef5c
#
_entry.id   85c46b2e27b484d72677d0e15c2bef5c
#
_cell.length_a   1.000
_cell.length_b   1.000
_cell.length_c   1.000
_cell.angle_alpha   90.00
_cell.angle_beta   90.00
_cell.angle_gamma   90.00
#
_symmetry.space_group_name_H-M   'P 1'
#
loop_
_entity.id
_entity.type
_entity.pdbx_description
1 polymer ?
#
loop_
_entity_poly.entity_id
_entity_poly.type
_entity_poly.pdbx_seq_one_letter_code
_entity_poly.pdbx_strand_id
1 'polypeptide(L)'
;MSNQMTQSTKVDETKLNQFIGQMLSDLGGAASVALVRMGDALGLYKTLHARGPMTVGELAAAAGVNERYLREWASHQAASNYLSYDPTTQKFALPEEQAMVFAIDDSPVNMLGAFDGIVAWLGNQEKVQPAFKNGGGVSWGDHTSCLFCAVARFFRPGYHNNLVGNWLPALDGVVDKLQRGAKVADVGCGHGWSTVLMAKAFPNSEFIGYDFHQVRLSTRRLTPRSMGSRPTPTLRLRPQRSIREATTIW
;
A
#
# COMPACT_ATOMS: atom_id res chain seq x y z
N MET A 1 14.96 -52.01 34.26
CA MET A 1 14.12 -50.79 34.55
C MET A 1 15.03 -49.60 34.49
N SER A 2 15.14 -48.92 33.31
CA SER A 2 15.99 -47.73 33.15
C SER A 2 15.20 -46.48 33.53
N ASN A 3 15.62 -45.87 34.60
CA ASN A 3 15.09 -44.59 35.09
C ASN A 3 15.57 -43.49 34.15
N GLN A 4 14.74 -43.10 33.16
CA GLN A 4 14.99 -41.87 32.41
C GLN A 4 14.69 -40.69 33.32
N MET A 5 15.74 -40.15 33.94
CA MET A 5 15.69 -38.84 34.56
C MET A 5 15.33 -37.82 33.49
N THR A 6 14.10 -37.28 33.53
CA THR A 6 13.70 -36.07 32.84
C THR A 6 14.59 -34.95 33.32
N GLN A 7 15.59 -34.56 32.54
CA GLN A 7 16.33 -33.32 32.80
C GLN A 7 15.31 -32.17 32.65
N SER A 8 14.92 -31.61 33.78
CA SER A 8 14.23 -30.32 33.85
C SER A 8 15.18 -29.28 33.26
N THR A 9 14.99 -28.92 32.03
CA THR A 9 15.70 -27.79 31.41
C THR A 9 15.34 -26.54 32.17
N LYS A 10 16.31 -26.05 32.99
CA LYS A 10 16.15 -24.81 33.77
C LYS A 10 15.97 -23.65 32.77
N VAL A 11 14.84 -22.99 32.84
CA VAL A 11 14.54 -21.83 31.99
C VAL A 11 15.55 -20.72 32.34
N ASP A 12 16.17 -20.14 31.31
CA ASP A 12 16.99 -18.93 31.41
C ASP A 12 16.07 -17.72 31.43
N GLU A 13 15.91 -17.11 32.57
CA GLU A 13 15.01 -15.98 32.78
C GLU A 13 15.39 -14.75 31.95
N THR A 14 16.68 -14.53 31.69
CA THR A 14 17.12 -13.42 30.84
C THR A 14 16.64 -13.58 29.43
N LYS A 15 16.81 -14.78 28.86
CA LYS A 15 16.32 -15.09 27.51
C LYS A 15 14.80 -15.06 27.42
N LEU A 16 14.12 -15.54 28.45
CA LEU A 16 12.66 -15.49 28.53
C LEU A 16 12.15 -14.05 28.49
N ASN A 17 12.74 -13.16 29.33
CA ASN A 17 12.34 -11.75 29.39
C ASN A 17 12.63 -11.02 28.07
N GLN A 18 13.75 -11.28 27.41
CA GLN A 18 14.05 -10.75 26.07
C GLN A 18 13.01 -11.20 25.03
N PHE A 19 12.65 -12.47 25.02
CA PHE A 19 11.66 -13.01 24.12
C PHE A 19 10.25 -12.43 24.37
N ILE A 20 9.86 -12.28 25.65
CA ILE A 20 8.60 -11.63 26.02
C ILE A 20 8.58 -10.16 25.53
N GLY A 21 9.69 -9.43 25.73
CA GLY A 21 9.82 -8.06 25.27
C GLY A 21 9.64 -7.94 23.74
N GLN A 22 10.24 -8.84 22.97
CA GLN A 22 10.06 -8.90 21.52
C GLN A 22 8.60 -9.19 21.15
N MET A 23 7.98 -10.20 21.75
CA MET A 23 6.57 -10.53 21.51
C MET A 23 5.63 -9.36 21.80
N LEU A 24 5.84 -8.63 22.90
CA LEU A 24 5.03 -7.46 23.23
C LEU A 24 5.20 -6.34 22.20
N SER A 25 6.43 -6.14 21.70
CA SER A 25 6.69 -5.19 20.62
C SER A 25 5.95 -5.57 19.33
N ASP A 26 5.98 -6.85 18.94
CA ASP A 26 5.30 -7.35 17.74
C ASP A 26 3.77 -7.20 17.85
N LEU A 27 3.21 -7.50 19.03
CA LEU A 27 1.78 -7.32 19.31
C LEU A 27 1.38 -5.84 19.29
N GLY A 28 2.22 -4.95 19.85
CA GLY A 28 2.03 -3.50 19.78
C GLY A 28 2.03 -2.99 18.34
N GLY A 29 2.98 -3.46 17.52
CA GLY A 29 3.02 -3.16 16.08
C GLY A 29 1.77 -3.63 15.34
N ALA A 30 1.27 -4.83 15.64
CA ALA A 30 0.04 -5.34 15.05
C ALA A 30 -1.19 -4.48 15.42
N ALA A 31 -1.30 -4.01 16.67
CA ALA A 31 -2.36 -3.09 17.09
C ALA A 31 -2.25 -1.73 16.36
N SER A 32 -1.03 -1.24 16.15
CA SER A 32 -0.77 0.00 15.41
C SER A 32 -1.29 -0.06 13.99
N VAL A 33 -1.26 -1.22 13.33
CA VAL A 33 -1.77 -1.38 11.95
C VAL A 33 -3.24 -0.96 11.86
N ALA A 34 -4.08 -1.42 12.77
CA ALA A 34 -5.51 -1.09 12.78
C ALA A 34 -5.74 0.42 12.99
N LEU A 35 -4.97 1.03 13.90
CA LEU A 35 -5.10 2.46 14.21
C LEU A 35 -4.57 3.35 13.09
N VAL A 36 -3.49 2.96 12.42
CA VAL A 36 -2.99 3.68 11.22
C VAL A 36 -4.06 3.67 10.13
N ARG A 37 -4.68 2.52 9.86
CA ARG A 37 -5.76 2.45 8.86
C ARG A 37 -6.98 3.29 9.22
N MET A 38 -7.35 3.34 10.51
CA MET A 38 -8.43 4.25 10.96
C MET A 38 -8.05 5.71 10.74
N GLY A 39 -6.81 6.09 11.08
CA GLY A 39 -6.31 7.45 10.87
C GLY A 39 -6.33 7.87 9.39
N ASP A 40 -5.93 6.97 8.50
CA ASP A 40 -5.99 7.18 7.06
C ASP A 40 -7.43 7.28 6.54
N ALA A 41 -8.28 6.33 6.88
CA ALA A 41 -9.69 6.30 6.45
C ALA A 41 -10.49 7.53 6.91
N LEU A 42 -10.17 8.07 8.08
CA LEU A 42 -10.79 9.27 8.64
C LEU A 42 -10.08 10.56 8.23
N GLY A 43 -9.00 10.49 7.43
CA GLY A 43 -8.25 11.64 6.95
C GLY A 43 -7.48 12.40 8.05
N LEU A 44 -7.20 11.77 9.19
CA LEU A 44 -6.60 12.43 10.36
C LEU A 44 -5.18 12.92 10.07
N TYR A 45 -4.35 12.10 9.43
CA TYR A 45 -2.99 12.48 9.04
C TYR A 45 -2.98 13.66 8.06
N LYS A 46 -3.83 13.61 7.04
CA LYS A 46 -3.96 14.71 6.05
C LYS A 46 -4.46 15.98 6.69
N THR A 47 -5.37 15.89 7.67
CA THR A 47 -5.87 17.04 8.41
C THR A 47 -4.77 17.70 9.24
N LEU A 48 -3.98 16.91 9.98
CA LEU A 48 -2.84 17.40 10.76
C LEU A 48 -1.75 18.01 9.85
N HIS A 49 -1.43 17.34 8.73
CA HIS A 49 -0.46 17.87 7.77
C HIS A 49 -0.89 19.21 7.17
N ALA A 50 -2.16 19.36 6.81
CA ALA A 50 -2.67 20.55 6.17
C ALA A 50 -2.88 21.73 7.14
N ARG A 51 -3.18 21.47 8.42
CA ARG A 51 -3.56 22.51 9.40
C ARG A 51 -2.51 22.74 10.49
N GLY A 52 -1.49 21.90 10.57
CA GLY A 52 -0.46 21.94 11.61
C GLY A 52 -0.91 21.35 12.95
N PRO A 53 -0.22 21.69 14.06
CA PRO A 53 -0.49 21.14 15.38
C PRO A 53 -1.88 21.48 15.90
N MET A 54 -2.63 20.48 16.39
CA MET A 54 -4.01 20.61 16.86
C MET A 54 -4.20 19.91 18.20
N THR A 55 -5.06 20.46 19.06
CA THR A 55 -5.61 19.73 20.22
C THR A 55 -6.56 18.62 19.74
N VAL A 56 -6.87 17.66 20.61
CA VAL A 56 -7.83 16.59 20.27
C VAL A 56 -9.19 17.16 19.87
N GLY A 57 -9.67 18.18 20.59
CA GLY A 57 -10.96 18.82 20.28
C GLY A 57 -10.96 19.52 18.90
N GLU A 58 -9.89 20.26 18.59
CA GLU A 58 -9.73 20.91 17.27
C GLU A 58 -9.69 19.88 16.13
N LEU A 59 -8.93 18.79 16.29
CA LEU A 59 -8.83 17.73 15.31
C LEU A 59 -10.15 16.97 15.16
N ALA A 60 -10.85 16.70 16.26
CA ALA A 60 -12.15 16.05 16.25
C ALA A 60 -13.20 16.84 15.47
N ALA A 61 -13.27 18.15 15.73
CA ALA A 61 -14.16 19.05 15.01
C ALA A 61 -13.80 19.14 13.52
N ALA A 62 -12.49 19.21 13.19
CA ALA A 62 -12.01 19.30 11.82
C ALA A 62 -12.28 18.04 10.99
N ALA A 63 -12.18 16.85 11.61
CA ALA A 63 -12.37 15.56 10.94
C ALA A 63 -13.81 15.04 11.06
N GLY A 64 -14.68 15.69 11.84
CA GLY A 64 -16.06 15.24 12.06
C GLY A 64 -16.17 13.93 12.83
N VAL A 65 -15.26 13.69 13.80
CA VAL A 65 -15.19 12.45 14.59
C VAL A 65 -15.43 12.73 16.07
N ASN A 66 -15.75 11.65 16.82
CA ASN A 66 -15.93 11.76 18.26
C ASN A 66 -14.60 11.97 18.99
N GLU A 67 -14.54 13.02 19.83
CA GLU A 67 -13.33 13.42 20.55
C GLU A 67 -12.81 12.34 21.50
N ARG A 68 -13.70 11.60 22.19
CA ARG A 68 -13.30 10.56 23.15
C ARG A 68 -12.48 9.46 22.46
N TYR A 69 -12.94 8.96 21.31
CA TYR A 69 -12.20 7.95 20.55
C TYR A 69 -10.94 8.51 19.91
N LEU A 70 -11.00 9.75 19.42
CA LEU A 70 -9.84 10.40 18.81
C LEU A 70 -8.72 10.60 19.84
N ARG A 71 -9.04 10.86 21.11
CA ARG A 71 -8.04 10.99 22.17
C ARG A 71 -7.22 9.70 22.34
N GLU A 72 -7.87 8.55 22.35
CA GLU A 72 -7.17 7.25 22.43
C GLU A 72 -6.30 7.01 21.19
N TRP A 73 -6.84 7.30 20.02
CA TRP A 73 -6.09 7.19 18.78
C TRP A 73 -4.83 8.08 18.78
N ALA A 74 -4.98 9.35 19.09
CA ALA A 74 -3.87 10.31 19.10
C ALA A 74 -2.82 9.98 20.15
N SER A 75 -3.24 9.54 21.34
CA SER A 75 -2.34 9.09 22.41
C SER A 75 -1.53 7.87 22.00
N HIS A 76 -2.17 6.88 21.36
CA HIS A 76 -1.48 5.72 20.81
C HIS A 76 -0.48 6.12 19.72
N GLN A 77 -0.88 7.00 18.79
CA GLN A 77 0.00 7.44 17.71
C GLN A 77 1.22 8.18 18.24
N ALA A 78 1.05 9.01 19.28
CA ALA A 78 2.16 9.68 19.94
C ALA A 78 3.07 8.71 20.70
N ALA A 79 2.51 7.75 21.42
CA ALA A 79 3.28 6.70 22.10
C ALA A 79 4.07 5.81 21.14
N SER A 80 3.59 5.67 19.89
CA SER A 80 4.27 4.94 18.80
C SER A 80 5.22 5.82 17.96
N ASN A 81 5.45 7.07 18.33
CA ASN A 81 6.26 8.05 17.60
C ASN A 81 5.76 8.35 16.18
N TYR A 82 4.48 8.09 15.88
CA TYR A 82 3.85 8.45 14.60
C TYR A 82 3.33 9.89 14.59
N LEU A 83 2.99 10.42 15.78
CA LEU A 83 2.72 11.84 16.02
C LEU A 83 3.67 12.35 17.11
N SER A 84 3.93 13.65 17.13
CA SER A 84 4.49 14.34 18.28
C SER A 84 3.37 14.92 19.16
N TYR A 85 3.62 15.02 20.47
CA TYR A 85 2.72 15.64 21.43
C TYR A 85 3.46 16.66 22.28
N ASP A 86 2.91 17.88 22.34
CA ASP A 86 3.39 18.93 23.22
C ASP A 86 2.50 19.02 24.47
N PRO A 87 2.98 18.66 25.67
CA PRO A 87 2.19 18.70 26.88
C PRO A 87 1.83 20.14 27.34
N THR A 88 2.60 21.15 26.91
CA THR A 88 2.35 22.55 27.29
C THR A 88 1.13 23.10 26.57
N THR A 89 1.02 22.82 25.27
CA THR A 89 -0.08 23.28 24.43
C THR A 89 -1.18 22.24 24.26
N GLN A 90 -0.95 21.01 24.72
CA GLN A 90 -1.82 19.84 24.54
C GLN A 90 -2.11 19.54 23.07
N LYS A 91 -1.18 19.87 22.17
CA LYS A 91 -1.33 19.69 20.74
C LYS A 91 -0.57 18.46 20.24
N PHE A 92 -1.21 17.77 19.29
CA PHE A 92 -0.61 16.73 18.48
C PHE A 92 -0.20 17.32 17.14
N ALA A 93 0.95 16.90 16.62
CA ALA A 93 1.43 17.29 15.31
C ALA A 93 1.89 16.05 14.53
N LEU A 94 1.78 16.12 13.21
CA LEU A 94 2.40 15.16 12.29
C LEU A 94 3.71 15.77 11.79
N PRO A 95 4.89 15.30 12.25
CA PRO A 95 6.16 15.74 11.73
C PRO A 95 6.29 15.49 10.22
N GLU A 96 7.16 16.23 9.54
CA GLU A 96 7.29 16.17 8.07
C GLU A 96 7.74 14.79 7.58
N GLU A 97 8.63 14.10 8.31
CA GLU A 97 9.06 12.75 7.97
C GLU A 97 7.90 11.75 8.04
N GLN A 98 7.07 11.84 9.07
CA GLN A 98 5.88 11.02 9.21
C GLN A 98 4.80 11.41 8.18
N ALA A 99 4.71 12.69 7.80
CA ALA A 99 3.79 13.14 6.76
C ALA A 99 4.13 12.52 5.40
N MET A 100 5.41 12.37 5.07
CA MET A 100 5.83 11.65 3.87
C MET A 100 5.33 10.20 3.83
N VAL A 101 5.20 9.56 4.98
CA VAL A 101 4.74 8.16 5.10
C VAL A 101 3.21 8.06 5.11
N PHE A 102 2.51 8.99 5.78
CA PHE A 102 1.08 8.85 6.12
C PHE A 102 0.15 9.87 5.45
N ALA A 103 0.64 11.02 4.96
CA ALA A 103 -0.23 12.10 4.49
C ALA A 103 -0.04 12.47 3.02
N ILE A 104 1.17 12.37 2.48
CA ILE A 104 1.52 12.78 1.13
C ILE A 104 1.36 11.60 0.17
N ASP A 105 0.30 11.60 -0.64
CA ASP A 105 -0.08 10.44 -1.48
C ASP A 105 1.00 10.04 -2.51
N ASP A 106 1.72 11.01 -3.09
CA ASP A 106 2.74 10.75 -4.11
C ASP A 106 4.17 10.78 -3.56
N SER A 107 4.33 10.77 -2.23
CA SER A 107 5.64 10.62 -1.58
C SER A 107 6.25 9.26 -1.95
N PRO A 108 7.56 9.20 -2.28
CA PRO A 108 8.24 7.95 -2.63
C PRO A 108 8.27 6.93 -1.49
N VAL A 109 8.02 7.37 -0.25
CA VAL A 109 8.02 6.54 0.96
C VAL A 109 6.64 6.40 1.60
N ASN A 110 5.56 6.69 0.86
CA ASN A 110 4.21 6.44 1.38
C ASN A 110 3.99 4.94 1.60
N MET A 111 3.65 4.55 2.84
CA MET A 111 3.54 3.16 3.26
C MET A 111 2.11 2.72 3.61
N LEU A 112 1.10 3.56 3.41
CA LEU A 112 -0.28 3.22 3.79
C LEU A 112 -0.80 1.95 3.11
N GLY A 113 -0.38 1.70 1.86
CA GLY A 113 -0.71 0.44 1.17
C GLY A 113 -0.15 -0.82 1.84
N ALA A 114 1.00 -0.72 2.54
CA ALA A 114 1.54 -1.84 3.31
C ALA A 114 0.66 -2.18 4.53
N PHE A 115 0.16 -1.16 5.23
CA PHE A 115 -0.79 -1.35 6.34
C PHE A 115 -2.10 -2.00 5.86
N ASP A 116 -2.61 -1.61 4.69
CA ASP A 116 -3.75 -2.28 4.06
C ASP A 116 -3.43 -3.74 3.73
N GLY A 117 -2.21 -4.02 3.26
CA GLY A 117 -1.73 -5.37 2.93
C GLY A 117 -1.70 -6.31 4.14
N ILE A 118 -1.21 -5.84 5.29
CA ILE A 118 -1.17 -6.64 6.53
C ILE A 118 -2.59 -7.07 6.93
N VAL A 119 -3.56 -6.17 6.89
CA VAL A 119 -4.95 -6.53 7.21
C VAL A 119 -5.53 -7.53 6.22
N ALA A 120 -5.20 -7.39 4.94
CA ALA A 120 -5.61 -8.37 3.93
C ALA A 120 -4.99 -9.75 4.18
N TRP A 121 -3.72 -9.84 4.62
CA TRP A 121 -3.09 -11.10 4.99
C TRP A 121 -3.80 -11.76 6.19
N LEU A 122 -4.08 -10.99 7.24
CA LEU A 122 -4.84 -11.50 8.38
C LEU A 122 -6.21 -12.04 7.96
N GLY A 123 -6.90 -11.34 7.06
CA GLY A 123 -8.19 -11.78 6.52
C GLY A 123 -8.13 -13.01 5.60
N ASN A 124 -6.94 -13.43 5.18
CA ASN A 124 -6.75 -14.62 4.33
C ASN A 124 -6.29 -15.86 5.09
N GLN A 125 -6.13 -15.83 6.42
CA GLN A 125 -5.62 -16.94 7.22
C GLN A 125 -6.37 -18.26 6.97
N GLU A 126 -7.70 -18.22 6.99
CA GLU A 126 -8.54 -19.42 6.78
C GLU A 126 -8.33 -20.07 5.40
N LYS A 127 -7.99 -19.25 4.38
CA LYS A 127 -7.71 -19.74 3.02
C LYS A 127 -6.29 -20.31 2.89
N VAL A 128 -5.35 -19.76 3.66
CA VAL A 128 -3.94 -20.17 3.63
C VAL A 128 -3.69 -21.44 4.45
N GLN A 129 -4.39 -21.62 5.58
CA GLN A 129 -4.21 -22.78 6.46
C GLN A 129 -4.29 -24.15 5.75
N PRO A 130 -5.25 -24.40 4.83
CA PRO A 130 -5.27 -25.66 4.07
C PRO A 130 -4.01 -25.87 3.21
N ALA A 131 -3.44 -24.78 2.66
CA ALA A 131 -2.24 -24.86 1.84
C ALA A 131 -1.01 -25.32 2.64
N PHE A 132 -0.93 -25.01 3.93
CA PHE A 132 0.10 -25.55 4.83
C PHE A 132 0.02 -27.07 4.99
N LYS A 133 -1.17 -27.66 4.82
CA LYS A 133 -1.39 -29.11 4.96
C LYS A 133 -1.18 -29.87 3.64
N ASN A 134 -1.61 -29.30 2.52
CA ASN A 134 -1.68 -30.00 1.24
C ASN A 134 -0.78 -29.43 0.13
N GLY A 135 -0.11 -28.27 0.37
CA GLY A 135 0.80 -27.65 -0.60
C GLY A 135 0.11 -26.98 -1.80
N GLY A 136 -1.23 -26.87 -1.81
CA GLY A 136 -1.99 -26.39 -2.98
C GLY A 136 -1.87 -24.90 -3.28
N GLY A 137 -1.39 -24.10 -2.33
CA GLY A 137 -1.35 -22.62 -2.46
C GLY A 137 -2.74 -21.97 -2.43
N VAL A 138 -2.77 -20.65 -2.63
CA VAL A 138 -3.99 -19.84 -2.80
C VAL A 138 -3.82 -18.99 -4.05
N SER A 139 -4.71 -19.15 -5.02
CA SER A 139 -4.68 -18.37 -6.25
C SER A 139 -4.82 -16.88 -5.94
N TRP A 140 -4.14 -16.03 -6.71
CA TRP A 140 -4.22 -14.57 -6.50
C TRP A 140 -5.65 -14.05 -6.42
N GLY A 141 -6.55 -14.58 -7.26
CA GLY A 141 -7.96 -14.22 -7.31
C GLY A 141 -8.80 -14.68 -6.15
N ASP A 142 -8.34 -15.66 -5.42
CA ASP A 142 -9.05 -16.20 -4.27
C ASP A 142 -8.76 -15.42 -2.99
N HIS A 143 -7.78 -14.51 -3.03
CA HIS A 143 -7.54 -13.59 -1.93
C HIS A 143 -8.69 -12.59 -1.78
N THR A 144 -8.79 -11.97 -0.60
CA THR A 144 -9.80 -10.92 -0.38
C THR A 144 -9.54 -9.74 -1.33
N SER A 145 -10.60 -9.06 -1.78
CA SER A 145 -10.51 -7.88 -2.65
C SER A 145 -9.64 -6.76 -2.07
N CYS A 146 -9.50 -6.73 -0.74
CA CYS A 146 -8.65 -5.81 -0.01
C CYS A 146 -7.15 -5.98 -0.34
N LEU A 147 -6.66 -7.23 -0.54
CA LEU A 147 -5.25 -7.46 -0.90
C LEU A 147 -4.89 -6.85 -2.25
N PHE A 148 -5.74 -7.01 -3.24
CA PHE A 148 -5.52 -6.48 -4.59
C PHE A 148 -5.39 -4.93 -4.58
N CYS A 149 -6.31 -4.25 -3.89
CA CYS A 149 -6.26 -2.79 -3.72
C CYS A 149 -5.04 -2.33 -2.91
N ALA A 150 -4.70 -3.09 -1.86
CA ALA A 150 -3.56 -2.80 -1.01
C ALA A 150 -2.23 -2.87 -1.78
N VAL A 151 -2.05 -3.90 -2.60
CA VAL A 151 -0.86 -4.06 -3.45
C VAL A 151 -0.76 -2.94 -4.48
N ALA A 152 -1.86 -2.59 -5.14
CA ALA A 152 -1.89 -1.48 -6.08
C ALA A 152 -1.51 -0.14 -5.41
N ARG A 153 -2.03 0.11 -4.20
CA ARG A 153 -1.71 1.31 -3.41
C ARG A 153 -0.25 1.33 -2.97
N PHE A 154 0.27 0.18 -2.57
CA PHE A 154 1.66 0.04 -2.11
C PHE A 154 2.68 0.32 -3.22
N PHE A 155 2.46 -0.20 -4.43
CA PHE A 155 3.39 -0.01 -5.55
C PHE A 155 3.25 1.33 -6.27
N ARG A 156 2.10 2.01 -6.14
CA ARG A 156 1.83 3.27 -6.82
C ARG A 156 2.93 4.33 -6.62
N PRO A 157 3.41 4.64 -5.38
CA PRO A 157 4.48 5.60 -5.17
C PRO A 157 5.78 5.22 -5.89
N GLY A 158 6.14 3.95 -5.89
CA GLY A 158 7.31 3.43 -6.61
C GLY A 158 7.23 3.70 -8.11
N TYR A 159 6.10 3.38 -8.74
CA TYR A 159 5.88 3.68 -10.15
C TYR A 159 5.90 5.18 -10.45
N HIS A 160 5.20 5.97 -9.61
CA HIS A 160 5.11 7.42 -9.81
C HIS A 160 6.48 8.08 -9.82
N ASN A 161 7.34 7.72 -8.87
CA ASN A 161 8.61 8.39 -8.65
C ASN A 161 9.76 7.81 -9.50
N ASN A 162 9.67 6.54 -9.95
CA ASN A 162 10.83 5.88 -10.55
C ASN A 162 10.62 5.36 -11.96
N LEU A 163 9.38 4.99 -12.35
CA LEU A 163 9.16 4.26 -13.61
C LEU A 163 9.70 5.00 -14.83
N VAL A 164 9.30 6.24 -15.02
CA VAL A 164 9.67 7.02 -16.21
C VAL A 164 11.04 7.65 -16.09
N GLY A 165 11.41 8.15 -14.91
CA GLY A 165 12.64 8.87 -14.70
C GLY A 165 13.88 7.99 -14.45
N ASN A 166 13.69 6.79 -13.92
CA ASN A 166 14.78 5.94 -13.48
C ASN A 166 14.75 4.54 -14.12
N TRP A 167 13.62 3.82 -14.05
CA TRP A 167 13.62 2.41 -14.46
C TRP A 167 13.63 2.21 -15.97
N LEU A 168 12.83 2.96 -16.72
CA LEU A 168 12.83 2.88 -18.18
C LEU A 168 14.17 3.36 -18.78
N PRO A 169 14.80 4.47 -18.32
CA PRO A 169 16.12 4.88 -18.80
C PRO A 169 17.25 3.89 -18.51
N ALA A 170 17.11 3.04 -17.47
CA ALA A 170 18.08 1.99 -17.17
C ALA A 170 18.06 0.82 -18.18
N LEU A 171 17.07 0.78 -19.08
CA LEU A 171 16.96 -0.22 -20.12
C LEU A 171 17.48 0.34 -21.46
N ASP A 172 18.50 -0.28 -22.02
CA ASP A 172 19.17 0.19 -23.23
C ASP A 172 18.21 0.39 -24.42
N GLY A 173 18.18 1.61 -24.97
CA GLY A 173 17.39 1.98 -26.14
C GLY A 173 15.86 1.97 -25.98
N VAL A 174 15.33 1.65 -24.78
CA VAL A 174 13.89 1.56 -24.55
C VAL A 174 13.23 2.94 -24.64
N VAL A 175 13.82 3.96 -24.01
CA VAL A 175 13.29 5.33 -24.04
C VAL A 175 13.20 5.86 -25.47
N ASP A 176 14.25 5.71 -26.26
CA ASP A 176 14.28 6.13 -27.65
C ASP A 176 13.23 5.41 -28.50
N LYS A 177 13.05 4.11 -28.26
CA LYS A 177 12.01 3.30 -28.94
C LYS A 177 10.61 3.80 -28.58
N LEU A 178 10.37 4.10 -27.31
CA LEU A 178 9.08 4.63 -26.81
C LEU A 178 8.81 6.04 -27.36
N GLN A 179 9.83 6.89 -27.48
CA GLN A 179 9.70 8.22 -28.07
C GLN A 179 9.38 8.20 -29.56
N ARG A 180 9.97 7.27 -30.32
CA ARG A 180 9.69 7.10 -31.75
C ARG A 180 8.32 6.49 -32.02
N GLY A 181 7.73 5.79 -31.08
CA GLY A 181 6.47 5.06 -31.19
C GLY A 181 6.68 3.55 -31.17
N ALA A 182 6.08 2.90 -30.17
CA ALA A 182 6.13 1.45 -29.98
C ALA A 182 4.76 0.92 -29.54
N LYS A 183 4.56 -0.40 -29.70
CA LYS A 183 3.45 -1.13 -29.09
C LYS A 183 3.98 -1.87 -27.86
N VAL A 184 3.37 -1.62 -26.72
CA VAL A 184 3.81 -2.14 -25.41
C VAL A 184 2.67 -2.91 -24.76
N ALA A 185 2.96 -4.11 -24.30
CA ALA A 185 2.08 -4.92 -23.47
C ALA A 185 2.55 -4.87 -22.01
N ASP A 186 1.69 -4.39 -21.12
CA ASP A 186 1.90 -4.41 -19.66
C ASP A 186 1.14 -5.61 -19.10
N VAL A 187 1.85 -6.72 -18.86
CA VAL A 187 1.25 -8.01 -18.47
C VAL A 187 1.20 -8.12 -16.95
N GLY A 188 0.01 -8.33 -16.39
CA GLY A 188 -0.23 -8.27 -14.96
C GLY A 188 -0.33 -6.82 -14.46
N CYS A 189 -0.92 -5.94 -15.28
CA CYS A 189 -0.95 -4.50 -15.01
C CYS A 189 -1.77 -4.09 -13.77
N GLY A 190 -2.54 -5.00 -13.17
CA GLY A 190 -3.40 -4.71 -12.04
C GLY A 190 -4.37 -3.56 -12.32
N HIS A 191 -4.29 -2.49 -11.55
CA HIS A 191 -5.09 -1.27 -11.75
C HIS A 191 -4.58 -0.36 -12.88
N GLY A 192 -3.49 -0.74 -13.58
CA GLY A 192 -2.96 -0.04 -14.73
C GLY A 192 -2.17 1.23 -14.39
N TRP A 193 -1.69 1.42 -13.17
CA TRP A 193 -0.92 2.61 -12.79
C TRP A 193 0.35 2.78 -13.65
N SER A 194 1.14 1.72 -13.83
CA SER A 194 2.32 1.68 -14.70
C SER A 194 1.96 2.02 -16.13
N THR A 195 0.93 1.36 -16.66
CA THR A 195 0.44 1.57 -18.03
C THR A 195 0.05 3.04 -18.27
N VAL A 196 -0.71 3.64 -17.33
CA VAL A 196 -1.15 5.05 -17.44
C VAL A 196 0.02 6.02 -17.40
N LEU A 197 1.01 5.79 -16.51
CA LEU A 197 2.18 6.64 -16.41
C LEU A 197 3.03 6.58 -17.68
N MET A 198 3.28 5.40 -18.22
CA MET A 198 4.00 5.23 -19.47
C MET A 198 3.26 5.86 -20.66
N ALA A 199 1.94 5.67 -20.77
CA ALA A 199 1.14 6.25 -21.84
C ALA A 199 1.14 7.79 -21.81
N LYS A 200 1.16 8.39 -20.62
CA LYS A 200 1.27 9.85 -20.47
C LYS A 200 2.64 10.37 -20.87
N ALA A 201 3.70 9.64 -20.51
CA ALA A 201 5.09 10.06 -20.80
C ALA A 201 5.48 9.87 -22.26
N PHE A 202 4.93 8.89 -22.96
CA PHE A 202 5.29 8.52 -24.33
C PHE A 202 4.06 8.51 -25.27
N PRO A 203 3.54 9.68 -25.64
CA PRO A 203 2.27 9.80 -26.39
C PRO A 203 2.34 9.22 -27.80
N ASN A 204 3.53 9.00 -28.38
CA ASN A 204 3.72 8.38 -29.68
C ASN A 204 3.59 6.84 -29.64
N SER A 205 3.58 6.24 -28.43
CA SER A 205 3.48 4.80 -28.23
C SER A 205 2.09 4.36 -27.82
N GLU A 206 1.72 3.13 -28.20
CA GLU A 206 0.49 2.47 -27.78
C GLU A 206 0.77 1.54 -26.60
N PHE A 207 0.00 1.67 -25.52
CA PHE A 207 0.13 0.85 -24.32
C PHE A 207 -1.15 0.06 -24.07
N ILE A 208 -1.04 -1.25 -23.89
CA ILE A 208 -2.15 -2.12 -23.58
C ILE A 208 -1.83 -2.88 -22.29
N GLY A 209 -2.65 -2.69 -21.25
CA GLY A 209 -2.59 -3.44 -20.01
C GLY A 209 -3.39 -4.75 -20.10
N TYR A 210 -2.80 -5.85 -19.66
CA TYR A 210 -3.43 -7.16 -19.53
C TYR A 210 -3.40 -7.60 -18.08
N ASP A 211 -4.54 -8.03 -17.55
CA ASP A 211 -4.60 -8.65 -16.23
C ASP A 211 -5.54 -9.85 -16.22
N PHE A 212 -5.22 -10.85 -15.41
CA PHE A 212 -6.04 -12.05 -15.25
C PHE A 212 -7.31 -11.76 -14.44
N HIS A 213 -7.24 -10.80 -13.52
CA HIS A 213 -8.39 -10.37 -12.75
C HIS A 213 -9.12 -9.26 -13.46
N GLN A 214 -10.44 -9.47 -13.66
CA GLN A 214 -11.34 -8.38 -13.98
C GLN A 214 -11.42 -7.46 -12.76
N VAL A 215 -10.54 -6.47 -12.70
CA VAL A 215 -10.74 -5.32 -11.81
C VAL A 215 -12.08 -4.73 -12.22
N ARG A 216 -13.08 -4.76 -11.34
CA ARG A 216 -14.21 -3.84 -11.47
C ARG A 216 -13.63 -2.44 -11.30
N LEU A 217 -13.15 -1.88 -12.39
CA LEU A 217 -12.88 -0.48 -12.47
C LEU A 217 -14.22 0.19 -12.12
N SER A 218 -14.31 0.74 -10.91
CA SER A 218 -15.31 1.74 -10.64
C SER A 218 -15.06 2.81 -11.69
N THR A 219 -15.89 2.81 -12.72
CA THR A 219 -15.87 3.76 -13.82
C THR A 219 -16.24 5.14 -13.27
N ARG A 220 -15.36 5.74 -12.52
CA ARG A 220 -15.28 7.17 -12.46
C ARG A 220 -14.65 7.57 -13.80
N ARG A 221 -15.52 7.79 -14.79
CA ARG A 221 -15.13 8.51 -16.01
C ARG A 221 -14.37 9.74 -15.56
N LEU A 222 -13.06 9.74 -15.77
CA LEU A 222 -12.30 10.96 -15.81
C LEU A 222 -12.81 11.69 -17.08
N THR A 223 -13.83 12.51 -16.90
CA THR A 223 -14.26 13.43 -17.96
C THR A 223 -13.12 14.43 -18.17
N PRO A 224 -12.61 14.57 -19.39
CA PRO A 224 -11.63 15.60 -19.70
C PRO A 224 -12.37 16.94 -19.69
N ARG A 225 -12.25 17.71 -18.62
CA ARG A 225 -12.50 19.15 -18.67
C ARG A 225 -11.17 19.85 -18.80
N SER A 226 -11.00 20.55 -19.91
CA SER A 226 -9.98 21.55 -20.22
C SER A 226 -8.54 21.06 -20.37
N MET A 227 -8.22 20.37 -21.48
CA MET A 227 -6.89 20.51 -22.11
C MET A 227 -7.06 20.42 -23.61
N GLY A 228 -6.41 21.35 -24.34
CA GLY A 228 -6.50 21.50 -25.79
C GLY A 228 -6.16 20.21 -26.54
N SER A 229 -6.60 20.18 -27.76
CA SER A 229 -6.57 19.10 -28.75
C SER A 229 -5.22 18.39 -28.90
N ARG A 230 -4.95 17.37 -28.04
CA ARG A 230 -3.96 16.34 -28.25
C ARG A 230 -4.67 14.97 -28.20
N PRO A 231 -4.26 13.98 -29.04
CA PRO A 231 -4.90 12.67 -29.03
C PRO A 231 -4.77 12.04 -27.64
N THR A 232 -5.90 11.61 -27.08
CA THR A 232 -5.97 10.94 -25.79
C THR A 232 -5.30 9.57 -25.90
N PRO A 233 -4.33 9.21 -25.04
CA PRO A 233 -3.73 7.88 -25.07
C PRO A 233 -4.80 6.81 -24.91
N THR A 234 -4.81 5.83 -25.80
CA THR A 234 -5.80 4.74 -25.78
C THR A 234 -5.35 3.69 -24.77
N LEU A 235 -5.88 3.75 -23.56
CA LEU A 235 -5.72 2.69 -22.57
C LEU A 235 -6.77 1.59 -22.84
N ARG A 236 -6.32 0.38 -23.20
CA ARG A 236 -7.18 -0.81 -23.32
C ARG A 236 -6.79 -1.82 -22.27
N LEU A 237 -7.66 -2.09 -21.31
CA LEU A 237 -7.51 -3.22 -20.39
C LEU A 237 -8.22 -4.44 -21.00
N ARG A 238 -7.50 -5.57 -21.12
CA ARG A 238 -8.06 -6.81 -21.68
C ARG A 238 -7.86 -7.97 -20.69
N PRO A 239 -8.82 -8.90 -20.59
CA PRO A 239 -8.63 -10.15 -19.84
C PRO A 239 -7.52 -10.99 -20.46
N GLN A 240 -6.71 -11.63 -19.63
CA GLN A 240 -5.52 -12.41 -20.04
C GLN A 240 -5.84 -13.60 -20.98
N ARG A 241 -7.11 -14.05 -21.09
CA ARG A 241 -7.51 -15.10 -22.06
C ARG A 241 -7.17 -14.77 -23.51
N SER A 242 -6.98 -13.48 -23.84
CA SER A 242 -6.61 -13.03 -25.19
C SER A 242 -5.11 -13.02 -25.47
N ILE A 243 -4.24 -13.32 -24.50
CA ILE A 243 -2.77 -13.34 -24.67
C ILE A 243 -2.32 -14.56 -25.51
N ARG A 244 -3.05 -15.68 -25.49
CA ARG A 244 -2.70 -16.86 -26.30
C ARG A 244 -2.70 -16.59 -27.82
N GLU A 245 -3.43 -15.59 -28.27
CA GLU A 245 -3.45 -15.20 -29.69
C GLU A 245 -2.32 -14.20 -30.05
N ALA A 246 -1.70 -13.55 -29.06
CA ALA A 246 -0.61 -12.60 -29.28
C ALA A 246 0.79 -13.24 -29.20
N THR A 247 0.91 -14.52 -28.79
CA THR A 247 2.19 -15.20 -28.54
C THR A 247 2.78 -15.86 -29.80
N THR A 248 2.37 -15.46 -30.98
CA THR A 248 2.92 -15.98 -32.25
C THR A 248 3.89 -15.00 -32.92
N ILE A 249 4.51 -14.12 -32.16
CA ILE A 249 5.60 -13.26 -32.69
C ILE A 249 6.75 -13.24 -31.67
N TRP A 250 7.58 -14.29 -31.73
CA TRP A 250 9.01 -14.29 -31.36
C TRP A 250 9.81 -14.78 -32.55
#